data_7be87c518d843e423ae495478be50298
#
_entry.id   7be87c518d843e423ae495478be50298
#
_cell.length_a   1.000
_cell.length_b   1.000
_cell.length_c   1.000
_cell.angle_alpha   90.00
_cell.angle_beta   90.00
_cell.angle_gamma   90.00
#
_symmetry.space_group_name_H-M   'P 1'
#
loop_
_entity.id
_entity.type
_entity.pdbx_description
1 polymer ?
#
loop_
_entity_poly.entity_id
_entity_poly.type
_entity_poly.pdbx_seq_one_letter_code
_entity_poly.pdbx_strand_id
1 'polypeptide(L)'
;MSDAGKSEPTEAKKGGGLLTAPREPKLLAPPDVVTFKNVCKTFGHGPDAKLALQDINFTIEDLPHIGEMITIVGPSGCGKSTMLRIIAGLKPHYPATSGEALVLGKPIKEPGPDRGLVDQRYSLLPHLNVVDNIAFGLRLRGMGRSERCDMARDWIKKVGLDGSEKKYPSELSGGMQQRVAIAATLILRPRVLLMDEPFGALDPGIRLRMQELLIQLWNEQESTVFLVTHSVEEAVYLGDRVFLMAPNPGRLIDIMKVPRPAEPPEQSRRKPWFIDFCQNLLRRLEEESPAPHGVKV
;
A
#
# COMPACT_ATOMS: atom_id res chain seq x y z
N MET A 1 39.08 -40.85 83.08
CA MET A 1 40.26 -40.16 82.55
C MET A 1 39.89 -39.78 81.14
N SER A 2 39.55 -38.53 80.98
CA SER A 2 40.16 -37.47 80.22
C SER A 2 40.01 -37.65 78.71
N ASP A 3 39.58 -36.79 77.90
CA ASP A 3 39.69 -35.35 77.96
C ASP A 3 38.74 -34.73 76.88
N ALA A 4 38.37 -33.53 77.13
CA ALA A 4 37.45 -32.77 76.31
C ALA A 4 38.23 -32.11 75.16
N GLY A 5 37.64 -32.14 73.98
CA GLY A 5 38.05 -31.34 72.84
C GLY A 5 36.90 -30.53 72.30
N LYS A 6 36.83 -29.27 72.68
CA LYS A 6 35.94 -28.26 72.09
C LYS A 6 36.42 -27.93 70.71
N SER A 7 35.56 -27.99 69.72
CA SER A 7 35.79 -27.34 68.45
C SER A 7 34.62 -26.42 68.10
N GLU A 8 34.94 -25.12 67.89
CA GLU A 8 34.06 -24.03 67.59
C GLU A 8 33.33 -24.21 66.26
N PRO A 9 32.18 -23.63 66.04
CA PRO A 9 31.45 -23.69 64.79
C PRO A 9 31.94 -22.63 63.83
N THR A 10 32.40 -23.04 62.64
CA THR A 10 32.80 -22.19 61.51
C THR A 10 31.55 -21.59 60.86
N GLU A 11 31.50 -20.26 60.83
CA GLU A 11 30.48 -19.50 60.13
C GLU A 11 30.51 -19.81 58.63
N ALA A 12 29.39 -20.31 58.07
CA ALA A 12 29.16 -20.45 56.66
C ALA A 12 28.73 -19.09 56.06
N LYS A 13 29.59 -18.49 55.24
CA LYS A 13 29.30 -17.31 54.42
C LYS A 13 28.15 -17.62 53.50
N LYS A 14 26.98 -16.98 53.70
CA LYS A 14 25.89 -16.92 52.73
C LYS A 14 26.31 -16.07 51.53
N GLY A 15 26.77 -16.68 50.45
CA GLY A 15 26.86 -16.07 49.13
C GLY A 15 25.48 -15.97 48.51
N GLY A 16 24.80 -14.85 48.66
CA GLY A 16 23.56 -14.55 47.96
C GLY A 16 23.83 -14.25 46.50
N GLY A 17 23.83 -15.26 45.65
CA GLY A 17 23.75 -15.05 44.22
C GLY A 17 22.31 -14.64 43.86
N LEU A 18 22.09 -13.37 43.52
CA LEU A 18 20.87 -12.94 42.85
C LEU A 18 20.79 -13.69 41.51
N LEU A 19 19.95 -14.72 41.46
CA LEU A 19 19.48 -15.28 40.19
C LEU A 19 18.63 -14.18 39.53
N THR A 20 19.24 -13.40 38.65
CA THR A 20 18.49 -12.55 37.73
C THR A 20 17.63 -13.45 36.88
N ALA A 21 16.31 -13.32 37.02
CA ALA A 21 15.34 -14.00 36.15
C ALA A 21 15.70 -13.72 34.68
N PRO A 22 15.58 -14.73 33.80
CA PRO A 22 15.83 -14.48 32.38
C PRO A 22 14.93 -13.35 31.93
N ARG A 23 15.53 -12.29 31.37
CA ARG A 23 14.79 -11.21 30.73
C ARG A 23 14.04 -11.85 29.57
N GLU A 24 12.72 -11.83 29.64
CA GLU A 24 11.87 -12.15 28.48
C GLU A 24 12.38 -11.34 27.29
N PRO A 25 12.58 -11.98 26.11
CA PRO A 25 12.97 -11.23 24.93
C PRO A 25 11.90 -10.17 24.70
N LYS A 26 12.28 -8.88 24.76
CA LYS A 26 11.43 -7.76 24.39
C LYS A 26 11.01 -8.05 22.96
N LEU A 27 9.74 -8.43 22.73
CA LEU A 27 9.20 -8.50 21.38
C LEU A 27 9.41 -7.12 20.77
N LEU A 28 10.36 -7.00 19.86
CA LEU A 28 10.55 -5.81 19.07
C LEU A 28 9.25 -5.60 18.29
N ALA A 29 8.70 -4.39 18.35
CA ALA A 29 7.56 -4.05 17.52
C ALA A 29 7.89 -4.36 16.05
N PRO A 30 6.91 -4.86 15.27
CA PRO A 30 7.15 -5.12 13.86
C PRO A 30 7.65 -3.84 13.17
N PRO A 31 8.51 -3.95 12.16
CA PRO A 31 9.00 -2.79 11.43
C PRO A 31 7.85 -2.10 10.69
N ASP A 32 7.89 -0.77 10.61
CA ASP A 32 6.93 0.01 9.83
C ASP A 32 6.76 -0.55 8.41
N VAL A 33 5.55 -0.50 7.89
CA VAL A 33 5.24 -1.02 6.54
C VAL A 33 5.93 -0.19 5.47
N VAL A 34 5.79 1.14 5.54
CA VAL A 34 6.47 2.08 4.63
C VAL A 34 6.91 3.30 5.41
N THR A 35 8.17 3.70 5.22
CA THR A 35 8.72 4.92 5.82
C THR A 35 9.43 5.76 4.77
N PHE A 36 9.05 7.02 4.66
CA PHE A 36 9.76 8.05 3.89
C PHE A 36 10.28 9.12 4.83
N LYS A 37 11.59 9.44 4.70
CA LYS A 37 12.27 10.50 5.48
C LYS A 37 12.98 11.42 4.51
N ASN A 38 12.50 12.66 4.39
CA ASN A 38 13.03 13.73 3.55
C ASN A 38 13.27 13.25 2.09
N VAL A 39 12.33 12.47 1.55
CA VAL A 39 12.47 11.89 0.22
C VAL A 39 12.24 12.95 -0.85
N CYS A 40 13.26 13.16 -1.69
CA CYS A 40 13.16 13.99 -2.88
C CYS A 40 13.40 13.16 -4.14
N LYS A 41 12.76 13.56 -5.24
CA LYS A 41 13.01 12.97 -6.57
C LYS A 41 13.13 14.02 -7.64
N THR A 42 14.28 14.02 -8.31
CA THR A 42 14.55 14.85 -9.49
C THR A 42 14.75 13.94 -10.69
N PHE A 43 14.16 14.31 -11.82
CA PHE A 43 14.38 13.67 -13.12
C PHE A 43 15.23 14.57 -14.00
N GLY A 44 16.10 13.97 -14.82
CA GLY A 44 17.04 14.69 -15.68
C GLY A 44 18.27 15.19 -14.91
N HIS A 45 19.12 15.95 -15.62
CA HIS A 45 20.38 16.51 -15.13
C HIS A 45 20.56 17.94 -15.65
N GLY A 46 21.33 18.76 -14.92
CA GLY A 46 21.66 20.12 -15.33
C GLY A 46 20.45 21.07 -15.28
N PRO A 47 20.40 22.09 -16.18
CA PRO A 47 19.37 23.12 -16.16
C PRO A 47 17.94 22.62 -16.39
N ASP A 48 17.79 21.49 -17.10
CA ASP A 48 16.49 20.88 -17.42
C ASP A 48 16.03 19.87 -16.35
N ALA A 49 16.73 19.79 -15.23
CA ALA A 49 16.35 18.89 -14.14
C ALA A 49 15.01 19.31 -13.53
N LYS A 50 14.07 18.37 -13.46
CA LYS A 50 12.72 18.60 -12.91
C LYS A 50 12.60 17.97 -11.53
N LEU A 51 12.43 18.78 -10.50
CA LEU A 51 12.11 18.32 -9.14
C LEU A 51 10.65 17.84 -9.13
N ALA A 52 10.46 16.53 -9.05
CA ALA A 52 9.14 15.90 -9.08
C ALA A 52 8.54 15.72 -7.68
N LEU A 53 9.37 15.39 -6.67
CA LEU A 53 8.98 15.28 -5.27
C LEU A 53 9.96 16.04 -4.41
N GLN A 54 9.45 16.77 -3.43
CA GLN A 54 10.24 17.53 -2.47
C GLN A 54 9.83 17.17 -1.04
N ASP A 55 10.82 16.72 -0.27
CA ASP A 55 10.74 16.57 1.19
C ASP A 55 9.52 15.78 1.66
N ILE A 56 9.28 14.62 1.05
CA ILE A 56 8.17 13.74 1.41
C ILE A 56 8.52 13.01 2.70
N ASN A 57 7.67 13.17 3.72
CA ASN A 57 7.83 12.58 5.04
C ASN A 57 6.53 11.89 5.48
N PHE A 58 6.57 10.59 5.74
CA PHE A 58 5.49 9.84 6.40
C PHE A 58 5.97 8.48 6.89
N THR A 59 5.20 7.91 7.82
CA THR A 59 5.37 6.54 8.31
C THR A 59 4.03 5.83 8.37
N ILE A 60 3.98 4.60 7.87
CA ILE A 60 2.87 3.67 7.99
C ILE A 60 3.30 2.55 8.91
N GLU A 61 2.73 2.51 10.10
CA GLU A 61 3.02 1.52 11.11
C GLU A 61 2.45 0.15 10.71
N ASP A 62 3.14 -0.93 11.09
CA ASP A 62 2.62 -2.31 10.93
C ASP A 62 1.72 -2.63 12.13
N LEU A 63 0.42 -2.47 11.96
CA LEU A 63 -0.56 -2.84 12.97
C LEU A 63 -0.90 -4.33 12.82
N PRO A 64 -0.76 -5.15 13.88
CA PRO A 64 -1.05 -6.58 13.81
C PRO A 64 -2.47 -6.86 13.33
N HIS A 65 -2.61 -7.69 12.30
CA HIS A 65 -3.89 -8.12 11.71
C HIS A 65 -4.80 -7.01 11.17
N ILE A 66 -4.26 -5.82 10.92
CA ILE A 66 -5.00 -4.70 10.36
C ILE A 66 -4.27 -4.20 9.11
N GLY A 67 -4.87 -4.46 7.94
CA GLY A 67 -4.48 -3.76 6.72
C GLY A 67 -5.02 -2.33 6.75
N GLU A 68 -4.27 -1.37 6.22
CA GLU A 68 -4.70 0.02 6.11
C GLU A 68 -4.77 0.44 4.64
N MET A 69 -5.84 1.15 4.26
CA MET A 69 -5.97 1.70 2.92
C MET A 69 -5.65 3.19 2.93
N ILE A 70 -4.53 3.55 2.33
CA ILE A 70 -4.06 4.93 2.15
C ILE A 70 -4.41 5.37 0.75
N THR A 71 -5.23 6.40 0.61
CA THR A 71 -5.53 7.01 -0.67
C THR A 71 -4.71 8.28 -0.87
N ILE A 72 -4.25 8.52 -2.10
CA ILE A 72 -3.38 9.64 -2.44
C ILE A 72 -4.10 10.49 -3.48
N VAL A 73 -4.41 11.73 -3.13
CA VAL A 73 -5.10 12.69 -4.00
C VAL A 73 -4.27 13.94 -4.22
N GLY A 74 -4.51 14.59 -5.36
CA GLY A 74 -3.86 15.83 -5.73
C GLY A 74 -3.96 16.08 -7.24
N PRO A 75 -3.62 17.28 -7.73
CA PRO A 75 -3.67 17.62 -9.14
C PRO A 75 -2.82 16.71 -10.02
N SER A 76 -3.11 16.67 -11.32
CA SER A 76 -2.28 15.95 -12.28
C SER A 76 -0.84 16.48 -12.25
N GLY A 77 0.13 15.58 -12.28
CA GLY A 77 1.55 15.94 -12.27
C GLY A 77 2.14 16.31 -10.89
N CYS A 78 1.38 16.22 -9.77
CA CYS A 78 1.91 16.47 -8.42
C CYS A 78 2.79 15.35 -7.84
N GLY A 79 3.10 14.30 -8.62
CA GLY A 79 4.05 13.26 -8.18
C GLY A 79 3.44 12.03 -7.51
N LYS A 80 2.11 11.85 -7.48
CA LYS A 80 1.43 10.67 -6.88
C LYS A 80 2.00 9.34 -7.39
N SER A 81 1.98 9.16 -8.71
CA SER A 81 2.54 7.95 -9.36
C SER A 81 4.05 7.83 -9.17
N THR A 82 4.77 8.95 -9.04
CA THR A 82 6.20 8.94 -8.74
C THR A 82 6.46 8.37 -7.35
N MET A 83 5.70 8.81 -6.33
CA MET A 83 5.80 8.28 -4.97
C MET A 83 5.46 6.78 -4.94
N LEU A 84 4.37 6.38 -5.60
CA LEU A 84 3.96 4.98 -5.71
C LEU A 84 5.05 4.10 -6.33
N ARG A 85 5.66 4.57 -7.44
CA ARG A 85 6.71 3.83 -8.15
C ARG A 85 8.04 3.80 -7.40
N ILE A 86 8.33 4.79 -6.53
CA ILE A 86 9.46 4.70 -5.59
C ILE A 86 9.21 3.56 -4.59
N ILE A 87 8.01 3.47 -3.99
CA ILE A 87 7.64 2.37 -3.09
C ILE A 87 7.77 1.03 -3.81
N ALA A 88 7.33 0.94 -5.08
CA ALA A 88 7.45 -0.25 -5.92
C ALA A 88 8.91 -0.64 -6.25
N GLY A 89 9.87 0.27 -6.10
CA GLY A 89 11.26 0.05 -6.49
C GLY A 89 11.51 0.11 -7.99
N LEU A 90 10.65 0.81 -8.76
CA LEU A 90 10.68 0.82 -10.23
C LEU A 90 11.55 1.97 -10.78
N LYS A 91 12.50 1.64 -11.65
CA LYS A 91 13.26 2.64 -12.42
C LYS A 91 12.37 3.29 -13.49
N PRO A 92 12.58 4.57 -13.83
CA PRO A 92 13.60 5.50 -13.32
C PRO A 92 13.20 6.26 -12.06
N HIS A 93 12.02 5.97 -11.47
CA HIS A 93 11.51 6.65 -10.27
C HIS A 93 12.37 6.32 -9.05
N TYR A 94 12.73 5.06 -8.89
CA TYR A 94 13.71 4.61 -7.91
C TYR A 94 15.13 4.58 -8.54
N PRO A 95 16.20 4.92 -7.80
CA PRO A 95 16.20 5.43 -6.42
C PRO A 95 15.65 6.86 -6.29
N ALA A 96 15.27 7.23 -5.06
CA ALA A 96 15.08 8.63 -4.71
C ALA A 96 16.39 9.40 -4.94
N THR A 97 16.31 10.69 -5.23
CA THR A 97 17.50 11.54 -5.42
C THR A 97 18.18 11.85 -4.09
N SER A 98 17.38 12.01 -3.03
CA SER A 98 17.84 12.17 -1.65
C SER A 98 16.78 11.66 -0.67
N GLY A 99 17.16 11.55 0.61
CA GLY A 99 16.31 11.02 1.65
C GLY A 99 16.33 9.49 1.72
N GLU A 100 15.52 8.94 2.62
CA GLU A 100 15.44 7.51 2.89
C GLU A 100 14.02 6.99 2.62
N ALA A 101 13.90 5.92 1.82
CA ALA A 101 12.66 5.23 1.55
C ALA A 101 12.80 3.74 1.94
N LEU A 102 11.97 3.30 2.90
CA LEU A 102 12.01 1.95 3.46
C LEU A 102 10.67 1.25 3.21
N VAL A 103 10.71 -0.06 3.00
CA VAL A 103 9.56 -0.97 3.04
C VAL A 103 9.88 -2.12 3.98
N LEU A 104 9.00 -2.38 4.95
CA LEU A 104 9.18 -3.37 6.01
C LEU A 104 10.54 -3.20 6.73
N GLY A 105 10.88 -1.94 7.04
CA GLY A 105 12.13 -1.56 7.69
C GLY A 105 13.40 -1.73 6.85
N LYS A 106 13.29 -2.11 5.56
CA LYS A 106 14.43 -2.33 4.66
C LYS A 106 14.50 -1.25 3.59
N PRO A 107 15.71 -0.73 3.28
CA PRO A 107 15.88 0.17 2.13
C PRO A 107 15.37 -0.49 0.84
N ILE A 108 14.57 0.26 0.09
CA ILE A 108 14.13 -0.16 -1.23
C ILE A 108 15.37 -0.26 -2.13
N LYS A 109 15.53 -1.34 -2.88
CA LYS A 109 16.64 -1.54 -3.83
C LYS A 109 16.13 -1.84 -5.23
N GLU A 110 15.04 -2.59 -5.29
CA GLU A 110 14.43 -3.11 -6.52
C GLU A 110 12.99 -3.54 -6.24
N PRO A 111 12.17 -3.88 -7.25
CA PRO A 111 10.88 -4.52 -7.02
C PRO A 111 11.03 -5.80 -6.20
N GLY A 112 10.10 -6.05 -5.28
CA GLY A 112 10.14 -7.21 -4.38
C GLY A 112 8.83 -7.99 -4.35
N PRO A 113 8.87 -9.27 -3.93
CA PRO A 113 7.68 -10.13 -3.83
C PRO A 113 6.73 -9.72 -2.69
N ASP A 114 7.16 -8.82 -1.82
CA ASP A 114 6.42 -8.20 -0.73
C ASP A 114 5.47 -7.09 -1.20
N ARG A 115 5.62 -6.65 -2.46
CA ARG A 115 4.86 -5.56 -3.07
C ARG A 115 4.16 -6.00 -4.35
N GLY A 116 2.88 -5.64 -4.47
CA GLY A 116 2.09 -5.81 -5.69
C GLY A 116 1.80 -4.45 -6.32
N LEU A 117 1.85 -4.34 -7.65
CA LEU A 117 1.47 -3.12 -8.37
C LEU A 117 0.36 -3.44 -9.36
N VAL A 118 -0.73 -2.68 -9.28
CA VAL A 118 -1.77 -2.58 -10.30
C VAL A 118 -1.61 -1.23 -10.99
N ASP A 119 -1.08 -1.25 -12.21
CA ASP A 119 -0.86 -0.04 -13.02
C ASP A 119 -2.14 0.36 -13.74
N GLN A 120 -2.26 1.62 -14.12
CA GLN A 120 -3.37 2.20 -14.88
C GLN A 120 -3.66 1.46 -16.20
N ARG A 121 -2.67 0.85 -16.84
CA ARG A 121 -2.77 0.10 -18.10
C ARG A 121 -2.93 -1.41 -17.93
N TYR A 122 -3.37 -1.86 -16.75
CA TYR A 122 -3.69 -3.26 -16.40
C TYR A 122 -2.59 -4.31 -16.57
N SER A 123 -1.41 -3.98 -16.99
CA SER A 123 -0.18 -4.82 -17.08
C SER A 123 -0.39 -6.32 -17.34
N LEU A 124 -1.41 -6.70 -18.11
CA LEU A 124 -1.66 -8.09 -18.47
C LEU A 124 -0.70 -8.55 -19.57
N LEU A 125 -0.32 -9.82 -19.53
CA LEU A 125 0.50 -10.46 -20.52
C LEU A 125 -0.38 -10.86 -21.71
N PRO A 126 -0.26 -10.21 -22.89
CA PRO A 126 -1.22 -10.36 -24.01
C PRO A 126 -1.21 -11.74 -24.62
N HIS A 127 -0.13 -12.50 -24.47
CA HIS A 127 0.05 -13.86 -24.98
C HIS A 127 -0.41 -14.95 -24.01
N LEU A 128 -0.89 -14.59 -22.83
CA LEU A 128 -1.45 -15.49 -21.83
C LEU A 128 -2.96 -15.30 -21.72
N ASN A 129 -3.69 -16.39 -21.51
CA ASN A 129 -5.11 -16.34 -21.19
C ASN A 129 -5.35 -15.86 -19.74
N VAL A 130 -6.60 -15.72 -19.31
CA VAL A 130 -6.98 -15.23 -17.98
C VAL A 130 -6.38 -16.10 -16.87
N VAL A 131 -6.51 -17.44 -16.94
CA VAL A 131 -5.94 -18.33 -15.92
C VAL A 131 -4.43 -18.17 -15.83
N ASP A 132 -3.74 -18.16 -16.95
CA ASP A 132 -2.29 -18.07 -16.97
C ASP A 132 -1.78 -16.68 -16.56
N ASN A 133 -2.53 -15.60 -16.84
CA ASN A 133 -2.23 -14.26 -16.32
C ASN A 133 -2.31 -14.23 -14.78
N ILE A 134 -3.40 -14.75 -14.21
CA ILE A 134 -3.58 -14.78 -12.75
C ILE A 134 -2.55 -15.70 -12.08
N ALA A 135 -2.26 -16.85 -12.69
CA ALA A 135 -1.31 -17.84 -12.17
C ALA A 135 0.16 -17.46 -12.39
N PHE A 136 0.45 -16.40 -13.17
CA PHE A 136 1.83 -16.10 -13.61
C PHE A 136 2.78 -15.83 -12.44
N GLY A 137 2.37 -15.02 -11.49
CA GLY A 137 3.20 -14.71 -10.32
C GLY A 137 3.48 -15.96 -9.44
N LEU A 138 2.49 -16.85 -9.30
CA LEU A 138 2.68 -18.13 -8.60
C LEU A 138 3.66 -19.05 -9.35
N ARG A 139 3.65 -19.03 -10.69
CA ARG A 139 4.66 -19.72 -11.51
C ARG A 139 6.07 -19.23 -11.22
N LEU A 140 6.27 -17.91 -11.10
CA LEU A 140 7.56 -17.32 -10.78
C LEU A 140 8.04 -17.70 -9.37
N ARG A 141 7.11 -18.00 -8.45
CA ARG A 141 7.40 -18.54 -7.10
C ARG A 141 7.67 -20.05 -7.10
N GLY A 142 7.67 -20.72 -8.26
CA GLY A 142 7.96 -22.15 -8.39
C GLY A 142 6.78 -23.09 -8.11
N MET A 143 5.55 -22.56 -7.96
CA MET A 143 4.36 -23.39 -7.70
C MET A 143 4.02 -24.30 -8.88
N GLY A 144 3.62 -25.56 -8.61
CA GLY A 144 3.24 -26.55 -9.58
C GLY A 144 2.05 -26.10 -10.47
N ARG A 145 1.97 -26.60 -11.71
CA ARG A 145 0.97 -26.12 -12.70
C ARG A 145 -0.47 -26.40 -12.24
N SER A 146 -0.75 -27.58 -11.71
CA SER A 146 -2.11 -27.92 -11.24
C SER A 146 -2.54 -26.97 -10.15
N GLU A 147 -1.75 -26.87 -9.08
CA GLU A 147 -2.05 -26.06 -7.89
C GLU A 147 -2.25 -24.58 -8.23
N ARG A 148 -1.33 -23.96 -8.99
CA ARG A 148 -1.49 -22.55 -9.36
C ARG A 148 -2.69 -22.26 -10.25
N CYS A 149 -3.05 -23.22 -11.16
CA CYS A 149 -4.22 -23.07 -12.02
C CYS A 149 -5.52 -23.25 -11.23
N ASP A 150 -5.55 -24.13 -10.24
CA ASP A 150 -6.72 -24.31 -9.37
C ASP A 150 -6.94 -23.06 -8.51
N MET A 151 -5.88 -22.52 -7.89
CA MET A 151 -5.95 -21.24 -7.21
C MET A 151 -6.41 -20.09 -8.13
N ALA A 152 -5.89 -20.04 -9.36
CA ALA A 152 -6.30 -19.01 -10.33
C ALA A 152 -7.78 -19.11 -10.69
N ARG A 153 -8.33 -20.32 -10.84
CA ARG A 153 -9.77 -20.54 -11.09
C ARG A 153 -10.64 -20.06 -9.91
N ASP A 154 -10.20 -20.29 -8.69
CA ASP A 154 -10.91 -19.78 -7.52
C ASP A 154 -10.91 -18.24 -7.49
N TRP A 155 -9.80 -17.59 -7.86
CA TRP A 155 -9.74 -16.16 -8.01
C TRP A 155 -10.61 -15.63 -9.15
N ILE A 156 -10.72 -16.36 -10.30
CA ILE A 156 -11.62 -16.01 -11.40
C ILE A 156 -13.06 -15.95 -10.90
N LYS A 157 -13.50 -16.92 -10.09
CA LYS A 157 -14.83 -16.92 -9.46
C LYS A 157 -15.00 -15.71 -8.52
N LYS A 158 -14.02 -15.47 -7.62
CA LYS A 158 -14.06 -14.33 -6.68
C LYS A 158 -14.24 -12.99 -7.39
N VAL A 159 -13.59 -12.80 -8.54
CA VAL A 159 -13.70 -11.54 -9.30
C VAL A 159 -14.85 -11.56 -10.33
N GLY A 160 -15.71 -12.59 -10.34
CA GLY A 160 -16.89 -12.69 -11.21
C GLY A 160 -16.53 -12.77 -12.69
N LEU A 161 -15.55 -13.58 -13.06
CA LEU A 161 -15.08 -13.82 -14.43
C LEU A 161 -15.28 -15.28 -14.88
N ASP A 162 -16.21 -16.01 -14.24
CA ASP A 162 -16.53 -17.38 -14.62
C ASP A 162 -16.84 -17.50 -16.11
N GLY A 163 -16.32 -18.55 -16.75
CA GLY A 163 -16.45 -18.79 -18.18
C GLY A 163 -15.50 -17.97 -19.05
N SER A 164 -14.60 -17.18 -18.46
CA SER A 164 -13.59 -16.38 -19.18
C SER A 164 -12.17 -16.93 -19.06
N GLU A 165 -11.99 -18.12 -18.48
CA GLU A 165 -10.70 -18.73 -18.13
C GLU A 165 -9.73 -18.81 -19.32
N LYS A 166 -10.24 -19.09 -20.50
CA LYS A 166 -9.46 -19.30 -21.73
C LYS A 166 -9.34 -18.06 -22.60
N LYS A 167 -10.05 -16.96 -22.27
CA LYS A 167 -9.99 -15.72 -23.04
C LYS A 167 -8.64 -15.04 -22.87
N TYR A 168 -8.21 -14.34 -23.90
CA TYR A 168 -7.01 -13.50 -23.91
C TYR A 168 -7.38 -12.04 -23.57
N PRO A 169 -6.42 -11.22 -23.12
CA PRO A 169 -6.68 -9.80 -22.78
C PRO A 169 -7.43 -9.03 -23.87
N SER A 170 -7.13 -9.27 -25.15
CA SER A 170 -7.80 -8.62 -26.29
C SER A 170 -9.29 -8.94 -26.43
N GLU A 171 -9.76 -10.02 -25.80
CA GLU A 171 -11.16 -10.47 -25.83
C GLU A 171 -11.96 -9.99 -24.61
N LEU A 172 -11.31 -9.20 -23.72
CA LEU A 172 -11.88 -8.72 -22.47
C LEU A 172 -12.21 -7.23 -22.54
N SER A 173 -13.33 -6.82 -21.93
CA SER A 173 -13.58 -5.41 -21.68
C SER A 173 -12.56 -4.83 -20.68
N GLY A 174 -12.39 -3.49 -20.65
CA GLY A 174 -11.48 -2.84 -19.71
C GLY A 174 -11.74 -3.22 -18.24
N GLY A 175 -13.02 -3.28 -17.81
CA GLY A 175 -13.38 -3.73 -16.48
C GLY A 175 -13.06 -5.20 -16.20
N MET A 176 -13.12 -6.09 -17.21
CA MET A 176 -12.69 -7.46 -17.07
C MET A 176 -11.17 -7.56 -16.97
N GLN A 177 -10.43 -6.83 -17.80
CA GLN A 177 -8.96 -6.75 -17.72
C GLN A 177 -8.49 -6.30 -16.34
N GLN A 178 -9.16 -5.29 -15.79
CA GLN A 178 -8.87 -4.78 -14.45
C GLN A 178 -9.10 -5.85 -13.37
N ARG A 179 -10.22 -6.59 -13.43
CA ARG A 179 -10.47 -7.70 -12.50
C ARG A 179 -9.40 -8.77 -12.56
N VAL A 180 -8.92 -9.09 -13.77
CA VAL A 180 -7.79 -10.01 -13.95
C VAL A 180 -6.53 -9.46 -13.32
N ALA A 181 -6.20 -8.16 -13.51
CA ALA A 181 -5.01 -7.53 -12.94
C ALA A 181 -5.05 -7.49 -11.40
N ILE A 182 -6.22 -7.17 -10.82
CA ILE A 182 -6.42 -7.20 -9.36
C ILE A 182 -6.23 -8.63 -8.84
N ALA A 183 -6.90 -9.63 -9.47
CA ALA A 183 -6.77 -11.03 -9.07
C ALA A 183 -5.32 -11.54 -9.17
N ALA A 184 -4.61 -11.22 -10.27
CA ALA A 184 -3.22 -11.60 -10.48
C ALA A 184 -2.25 -11.00 -9.44
N THR A 185 -2.59 -9.83 -8.91
CA THR A 185 -1.79 -9.19 -7.87
C THR A 185 -2.14 -9.72 -6.48
N LEU A 186 -3.43 -9.80 -6.15
CA LEU A 186 -3.89 -10.22 -4.82
C LEU A 186 -3.67 -11.71 -4.53
N ILE A 187 -3.67 -12.59 -5.53
CA ILE A 187 -3.37 -14.02 -5.35
C ILE A 187 -1.98 -14.25 -4.74
N LEU A 188 -1.06 -13.31 -4.93
CA LEU A 188 0.29 -13.34 -4.38
C LEU A 188 0.34 -12.92 -2.90
N ARG A 189 -0.73 -12.40 -2.33
CA ARG A 189 -0.82 -11.88 -0.96
C ARG A 189 0.35 -10.95 -0.62
N PRO A 190 0.52 -9.83 -1.35
CA PRO A 190 1.58 -8.89 -1.04
C PRO A 190 1.31 -8.18 0.29
N ARG A 191 2.37 -7.82 1.03
CA ARG A 191 2.25 -6.98 2.25
C ARG A 191 1.86 -5.55 1.91
N VAL A 192 2.32 -5.05 0.75
CA VAL A 192 2.00 -3.71 0.24
C VAL A 192 1.38 -3.83 -1.14
N LEU A 193 0.17 -3.33 -1.30
CA LEU A 193 -0.53 -3.26 -2.59
C LEU A 193 -0.52 -1.81 -3.09
N LEU A 194 0.00 -1.60 -4.27
CA LEU A 194 0.12 -0.30 -4.93
C LEU A 194 -0.84 -0.24 -6.11
N MET A 195 -1.67 0.79 -6.19
CA MET A 195 -2.68 0.95 -7.24
C MET A 195 -2.61 2.36 -7.83
N ASP A 196 -2.24 2.48 -9.11
CA ASP A 196 -2.12 3.76 -9.81
C ASP A 196 -3.36 4.00 -10.67
N GLU A 197 -4.29 4.83 -10.19
CA GLU A 197 -5.58 5.16 -10.82
C GLU A 197 -6.37 3.93 -11.31
N PRO A 198 -6.61 2.92 -10.45
CA PRO A 198 -7.12 1.62 -10.89
C PRO A 198 -8.52 1.70 -11.50
N PHE A 199 -9.29 2.77 -11.23
CA PHE A 199 -10.68 2.89 -11.68
C PHE A 199 -10.90 4.02 -12.69
N GLY A 200 -9.82 4.71 -13.12
CA GLY A 200 -9.92 5.91 -13.95
C GLY A 200 -10.59 5.69 -15.32
N ALA A 201 -10.35 4.54 -15.94
CA ALA A 201 -10.87 4.21 -17.28
C ALA A 201 -12.24 3.50 -17.27
N LEU A 202 -12.90 3.38 -16.10
CA LEU A 202 -14.16 2.64 -15.98
C LEU A 202 -15.39 3.57 -15.99
N ASP A 203 -16.46 3.07 -16.58
CA ASP A 203 -17.79 3.71 -16.48
C ASP A 203 -18.24 3.78 -15.01
N PRO A 204 -19.04 4.81 -14.62
CA PRO A 204 -19.42 5.03 -13.23
C PRO A 204 -20.05 3.82 -12.53
N GLY A 205 -20.94 3.09 -13.19
CA GLY A 205 -21.59 1.91 -12.62
C GLY A 205 -20.65 0.71 -12.46
N ILE A 206 -19.67 0.55 -13.36
CA ILE A 206 -18.65 -0.50 -13.27
C ILE A 206 -17.65 -0.12 -12.17
N ARG A 207 -17.26 1.16 -12.12
CA ARG A 207 -16.34 1.69 -11.11
C ARG A 207 -16.83 1.39 -9.70
N LEU A 208 -18.08 1.70 -9.40
CA LEU A 208 -18.66 1.43 -8.07
C LEU A 208 -18.55 -0.04 -7.69
N ARG A 209 -18.99 -0.95 -8.57
CA ARG A 209 -18.89 -2.39 -8.33
C ARG A 209 -17.44 -2.87 -8.14
N MET A 210 -16.48 -2.24 -8.82
CA MET A 210 -15.07 -2.58 -8.68
C MET A 210 -14.47 -2.09 -7.36
N GLN A 211 -14.93 -0.93 -6.86
CA GLN A 211 -14.55 -0.41 -5.54
C GLN A 211 -15.07 -1.33 -4.42
N GLU A 212 -16.33 -1.75 -4.52
CA GLU A 212 -16.94 -2.71 -3.58
C GLU A 212 -16.21 -4.05 -3.59
N LEU A 213 -15.92 -4.58 -4.79
CA LEU A 213 -15.13 -5.80 -4.94
C LEU A 213 -13.72 -5.66 -4.32
N LEU A 214 -13.05 -4.53 -4.54
CA LEU A 214 -11.73 -4.29 -3.93
C LEU A 214 -11.82 -4.31 -2.40
N ILE A 215 -12.80 -3.64 -1.81
CA ILE A 215 -13.01 -3.63 -0.35
C ILE A 215 -13.23 -5.06 0.16
N GLN A 216 -14.09 -5.86 -0.52
CA GLN A 216 -14.35 -7.24 -0.13
C GLN A 216 -13.07 -8.09 -0.16
N LEU A 217 -12.32 -8.04 -1.26
CA LEU A 217 -11.09 -8.80 -1.44
C LEU A 217 -9.98 -8.36 -0.49
N TRP A 218 -9.91 -7.06 -0.20
CA TRP A 218 -8.93 -6.49 0.72
C TRP A 218 -9.21 -6.89 2.18
N ASN A 219 -10.48 -6.92 2.60
CA ASN A 219 -10.87 -7.38 3.94
C ASN A 219 -10.50 -8.85 4.22
N GLU A 220 -10.27 -9.66 3.17
CA GLU A 220 -9.75 -11.03 3.31
C GLU A 220 -8.22 -11.07 3.48
N GLN A 221 -7.53 -9.94 3.38
CA GLN A 221 -6.07 -9.84 3.40
C GLN A 221 -5.62 -8.72 4.35
N GLU A 222 -4.47 -8.92 4.99
CA GLU A 222 -3.86 -7.95 5.90
C GLU A 222 -2.88 -7.01 5.16
N SER A 223 -3.15 -6.69 3.89
CA SER A 223 -2.27 -5.86 3.07
C SER A 223 -2.49 -4.37 3.36
N THR A 224 -1.39 -3.61 3.44
CA THR A 224 -1.46 -2.15 3.35
C THR A 224 -1.60 -1.73 1.90
N VAL A 225 -2.62 -0.93 1.59
CA VAL A 225 -2.92 -0.48 0.23
C VAL A 225 -2.56 0.99 0.07
N PHE A 226 -1.82 1.34 -0.98
CA PHE A 226 -1.66 2.71 -1.46
C PHE A 226 -2.39 2.85 -2.79
N LEU A 227 -3.42 3.67 -2.83
CA LEU A 227 -4.26 3.88 -3.99
C LEU A 227 -4.19 5.35 -4.44
N VAL A 228 -3.66 5.57 -5.63
CA VAL A 228 -3.65 6.89 -6.28
C VAL A 228 -4.96 7.10 -7.02
N THR A 229 -5.57 8.25 -6.80
CA THR A 229 -6.78 8.66 -7.53
C THR A 229 -6.82 10.18 -7.70
N HIS A 230 -7.58 10.64 -8.68
CA HIS A 230 -7.90 12.05 -8.87
C HIS A 230 -9.31 12.41 -8.34
N SER A 231 -10.07 11.42 -7.87
CA SER A 231 -11.40 11.63 -7.30
C SER A 231 -11.33 11.69 -5.77
N VAL A 232 -11.67 12.84 -5.21
CA VAL A 232 -11.78 13.04 -3.75
C VAL A 232 -12.81 12.11 -3.14
N GLU A 233 -13.97 11.94 -3.82
CA GLU A 233 -15.01 11.02 -3.35
C GLU A 233 -14.52 9.57 -3.29
N GLU A 234 -13.77 9.13 -4.29
CA GLU A 234 -13.16 7.79 -4.30
C GLU A 234 -12.17 7.63 -3.14
N ALA A 235 -11.34 8.64 -2.91
CA ALA A 235 -10.36 8.63 -1.84
C ALA A 235 -11.01 8.52 -0.45
N VAL A 236 -12.08 9.26 -0.20
CA VAL A 236 -12.83 9.22 1.07
C VAL A 236 -13.61 7.92 1.20
N TYR A 237 -14.14 7.41 0.09
CA TYR A 237 -14.90 6.15 0.09
C TYR A 237 -14.03 4.93 0.42
N LEU A 238 -12.83 4.87 -0.12
CA LEU A 238 -11.92 3.72 0.01
C LEU A 238 -10.94 3.88 1.18
N GLY A 239 -10.35 5.08 1.37
CA GLY A 239 -9.22 5.31 2.27
C GLY A 239 -9.56 5.30 3.76
N ASP A 240 -8.69 4.78 4.58
CA ASP A 240 -8.65 5.02 6.03
C ASP A 240 -7.90 6.32 6.34
N ARG A 241 -6.89 6.61 5.52
CA ARG A 241 -6.17 7.89 5.49
C ARG A 241 -6.12 8.44 4.06
N VAL A 242 -6.25 9.75 3.94
CA VAL A 242 -6.08 10.48 2.68
C VAL A 242 -4.81 11.32 2.76
N PHE A 243 -3.89 11.07 1.84
CA PHE A 243 -2.69 11.86 1.62
C PHE A 243 -2.99 12.94 0.59
N LEU A 244 -2.88 14.21 0.98
CA LEU A 244 -3.06 15.35 0.08
C LEU A 244 -1.71 15.77 -0.48
N MET A 245 -1.60 15.84 -1.81
CA MET A 245 -0.39 16.29 -2.49
C MET A 245 -0.60 17.58 -3.27
N ALA A 246 0.30 18.56 -3.07
CA ALA A 246 0.40 19.78 -3.87
C ALA A 246 1.38 19.60 -5.05
N PRO A 247 1.17 20.33 -6.17
CA PRO A 247 2.06 20.31 -7.31
C PRO A 247 3.24 21.32 -7.19
N ASN A 248 4.25 21.19 -8.07
CA ASN A 248 5.27 22.17 -8.44
C ASN A 248 6.15 22.72 -7.28
N PRO A 249 7.02 21.94 -6.67
CA PRO A 249 7.19 20.50 -6.79
C PRO A 249 6.14 19.72 -5.99
N GLY A 250 6.04 18.42 -6.26
CA GLY A 250 5.14 17.55 -5.50
C GLY A 250 5.51 17.49 -4.03
N ARG A 251 4.59 17.87 -3.16
CA ARG A 251 4.76 17.88 -1.69
C ARG A 251 3.58 17.21 -1.03
N LEU A 252 3.79 16.54 0.07
CA LEU A 252 2.74 16.05 0.94
C LEU A 252 2.29 17.20 1.86
N ILE A 253 1.07 17.70 1.67
CA ILE A 253 0.53 18.84 2.43
C ILE A 253 -0.09 18.39 3.74
N ASP A 254 -0.82 17.27 3.70
CA ASP A 254 -1.51 16.76 4.87
C ASP A 254 -1.78 15.25 4.76
N ILE A 255 -1.98 14.63 5.93
CA ILE A 255 -2.41 13.24 6.10
C ILE A 255 -3.66 13.24 6.97
N MET A 256 -4.81 13.04 6.35
CA MET A 256 -6.08 13.13 7.05
C MET A 256 -6.68 11.73 7.29
N LYS A 257 -7.04 11.43 8.54
CA LYS A 257 -7.78 10.21 8.86
C LYS A 257 -9.25 10.38 8.50
N VAL A 258 -9.78 9.42 7.73
CA VAL A 258 -11.20 9.41 7.36
C VAL A 258 -12.03 8.98 8.57
N PRO A 259 -13.03 9.76 9.01
CA PRO A 259 -13.88 9.43 10.13
C PRO A 259 -14.92 8.37 9.71
N ARG A 260 -14.51 7.10 9.54
CA ARG A 260 -15.45 6.04 9.19
C ARG A 260 -16.27 5.63 10.40
N PRO A 261 -17.59 5.78 10.35
CA PRO A 261 -18.48 5.10 11.28
C PRO A 261 -18.49 3.59 10.97
N ALA A 262 -18.91 2.76 11.92
CA ALA A 262 -19.06 1.31 11.78
C ALA A 262 -20.20 0.89 10.81
N GLU A 263 -20.44 1.67 9.76
CA GLU A 263 -21.49 1.46 8.77
C GLU A 263 -20.89 0.94 7.44
N PRO A 264 -21.66 0.16 6.65
CA PRO A 264 -21.22 -0.26 5.33
C PRO A 264 -20.84 0.96 4.44
N PRO A 265 -19.72 0.88 3.71
CA PRO A 265 -19.23 1.97 2.88
C PRO A 265 -20.27 2.55 1.90
N GLU A 266 -21.16 1.71 1.37
CA GLU A 266 -22.21 2.07 0.41
C GLU A 266 -23.19 3.13 0.95
N GLN A 267 -23.42 3.14 2.26
CA GLN A 267 -24.29 4.12 2.92
C GLN A 267 -23.57 5.43 3.21
N SER A 268 -22.25 5.43 3.23
CA SER A 268 -21.44 6.58 3.63
C SER A 268 -21.57 7.78 2.69
N ARG A 269 -21.67 7.55 1.38
CA ARG A 269 -21.68 8.62 0.34
C ARG A 269 -22.83 9.63 0.49
N ARG A 270 -23.93 9.26 1.13
CA ARG A 270 -25.11 10.13 1.35
C ARG A 270 -25.10 10.81 2.71
N LYS A 271 -24.12 10.52 3.55
CA LYS A 271 -24.06 11.05 4.91
C LYS A 271 -23.44 12.46 4.92
N PRO A 272 -23.92 13.36 5.78
CA PRO A 272 -23.37 14.70 5.90
C PRO A 272 -21.85 14.72 6.13
N TRP A 273 -21.34 13.87 7.04
CA TRP A 273 -19.91 13.80 7.32
C TRP A 273 -19.05 13.50 6.07
N PHE A 274 -19.54 12.65 5.15
CA PHE A 274 -18.82 12.31 3.92
C PHE A 274 -18.74 13.52 2.99
N ILE A 275 -19.88 14.21 2.82
CA ILE A 275 -19.95 15.39 1.97
C ILE A 275 -19.06 16.51 2.54
N ASP A 276 -19.15 16.76 3.84
CA ASP A 276 -18.35 17.78 4.54
C ASP A 276 -16.84 17.46 4.46
N PHE A 277 -16.48 16.20 4.60
CA PHE A 277 -15.09 15.76 4.51
C PHE A 277 -14.55 15.93 3.08
N CYS A 278 -15.32 15.55 2.05
CA CYS A 278 -14.95 15.78 0.65
C CYS A 278 -14.79 17.26 0.34
N GLN A 279 -15.69 18.11 0.81
CA GLN A 279 -15.61 19.56 0.62
C GLN A 279 -14.38 20.17 1.30
N ASN A 280 -14.07 19.72 2.51
CA ASN A 280 -12.85 20.14 3.20
C ASN A 280 -11.58 19.76 2.42
N LEU A 281 -11.51 18.54 1.89
CA LEU A 281 -10.38 18.09 1.06
C LEU A 281 -10.24 18.93 -0.20
N LEU A 282 -11.34 19.19 -0.90
CA LEU A 282 -11.34 20.03 -2.11
C LEU A 282 -10.85 21.44 -1.83
N ARG A 283 -11.37 22.10 -0.78
CA ARG A 283 -10.93 23.42 -0.36
C ARG A 283 -9.43 23.47 -0.09
N ARG A 284 -8.87 22.49 0.63
CA ARG A 284 -7.44 22.42 0.92
C ARG A 284 -6.59 22.22 -0.35
N LEU A 285 -7.06 21.42 -1.30
CA LEU A 285 -6.39 21.24 -2.58
C LEU A 285 -6.40 22.53 -3.41
N GLU A 286 -7.47 23.31 -3.36
CA GLU A 286 -7.60 24.61 -4.04
C GLU A 286 -6.66 25.65 -3.42
N GLU A 287 -6.61 25.74 -2.09
CA GLU A 287 -5.72 26.66 -1.35
C GLU A 287 -4.22 26.45 -1.69
N GLU A 288 -3.81 25.21 -1.92
CA GLU A 288 -2.43 24.83 -2.23
C GLU A 288 -2.12 24.75 -3.73
N SER A 289 -3.13 24.86 -4.58
CA SER A 289 -2.98 24.90 -6.03
C SER A 289 -3.27 26.33 -6.50
N PRO A 290 -2.24 27.20 -6.60
CA PRO A 290 -2.45 28.55 -7.12
C PRO A 290 -3.07 28.44 -8.50
N ALA A 291 -4.21 29.12 -8.72
CA ALA A 291 -4.86 29.21 -10.01
C ALA A 291 -3.87 29.53 -11.11
N PRO A 292 -3.98 28.92 -12.30
CA PRO A 292 -3.12 29.30 -13.41
C PRO A 292 -3.32 30.79 -13.66
N HIS A 293 -2.26 31.57 -13.47
CA HIS A 293 -2.29 33.01 -13.77
C HIS A 293 -2.69 33.21 -15.22
N GLY A 294 -3.87 33.80 -15.43
CA GLY A 294 -4.24 34.45 -16.67
C GLY A 294 -5.03 33.63 -17.68
N VAL A 295 -6.29 33.38 -17.42
CA VAL A 295 -7.30 33.53 -18.48
C VAL A 295 -8.16 34.72 -18.07
N LYS A 296 -7.86 35.90 -18.65
CA LYS A 296 -8.81 37.00 -18.71
C LYS A 296 -9.95 36.52 -19.62
N VAL A 297 -11.16 36.53 -19.06
CA VAL A 297 -12.44 36.43 -19.79
C VAL A 297 -12.56 37.59 -20.75
#